data_709bf585b5dc33784ac136dc38fed7ea
#
_entry.id   709bf585b5dc33784ac136dc38fed7ea
#
_cell.length_a   1.000
_cell.length_b   1.000
_cell.length_c   1.000
_cell.angle_alpha   90.00
_cell.angle_beta   90.00
_cell.angle_gamma   90.00
#
_symmetry.space_group_name_H-M   'P 1'
#
loop_
_entity.id
_entity.type
_entity.pdbx_description
1 polymer ?
#
loop_
_entity_poly.entity_id
_entity_poly.type
_entity_poly.pdbx_seq_one_letter_code
_entity_poly.pdbx_strand_id
1 'polypeptide(L)' 'MVQFYVNRIRKGKMTLDEVPERWREAVREALEGDGGAV' A
#
# COMPACT_ATOMS: atom_id res chain seq x y z
N MET A 1 -9.42 -0.95 -5.42
CA MET A 1 -8.61 -1.99 -4.76
C MET A 1 -7.32 -1.46 -4.15
N VAL A 2 -6.65 -0.56 -4.86
CA VAL A 2 -5.42 -0.01 -4.31
C VAL A 2 -5.68 0.67 -2.97
N GLN A 3 -6.74 1.44 -2.89
CA GLN A 3 -7.06 2.14 -1.67
C GLN A 3 -7.29 1.18 -0.50
N PHE A 4 -7.88 0.04 -0.81
CA PHE A 4 -8.13 -0.98 0.21
C PHE A 4 -6.83 -1.46 0.82
N TYR A 5 -5.85 -1.75 -0.03
CA TYR A 5 -4.56 -2.22 0.43
C TYR A 5 -3.80 -1.13 1.19
N VAL A 6 -3.87 0.08 0.67
CA VAL A 6 -3.19 1.19 1.32
C VAL A 6 -3.70 1.36 2.75
N ASN A 7 -5.01 1.32 2.92
CA ASN A 7 -5.58 1.49 4.24
C ASN A 7 -5.13 0.39 5.19
N ARG A 8 -5.08 -0.85 4.69
CA ARG A 8 -4.68 -1.96 5.53
C ARG A 8 -3.23 -1.85 5.95
N ILE A 9 -2.38 -1.44 5.04
CA ILE A 9 -0.96 -1.30 5.34
C ILE A 9 -0.75 -0.18 6.35
N ARG A 10 -1.44 0.91 6.17
CA ARG A 10 -1.28 2.06 7.07
C ARG A 10 -1.74 1.72 8.47
N LYS A 11 -2.72 0.85 8.59
CA LYS A 11 -3.21 0.44 9.90
C LYS A 11 -2.39 -0.69 10.51
N GLY A 12 -1.41 -1.17 9.78
CA GLY A 12 -0.58 -2.25 10.27
C GLY A 12 -1.22 -3.61 10.21
N LYS A 13 -2.28 -3.74 9.40
CA LYS A 13 -2.99 -5.00 9.28
C LYS A 13 -2.40 -5.91 8.23
N MET A 14 -1.59 -5.37 7.35
CA MET A 14 -0.90 -6.18 6.35
C MET A 14 0.34 -5.43 5.90
N THR A 15 1.22 -6.15 5.22
CA THR A 15 2.46 -5.56 4.72
C THR A 15 2.41 -5.49 3.21
N LEU A 16 3.31 -4.70 2.64
CA LEU A 16 3.38 -4.57 1.20
C LEU A 16 3.65 -5.91 0.53
N ASP A 17 4.43 -6.75 1.18
CA ASP A 17 4.74 -8.07 0.64
C ASP A 17 3.50 -8.94 0.47
N GLU A 18 2.49 -8.68 1.27
CA GLU A 18 1.25 -9.47 1.22
C GLU A 18 0.34 -9.02 0.10
N VAL A 19 0.63 -7.89 -0.52
CA VAL A 19 -0.17 -7.40 -1.64
C VAL A 19 0.17 -8.21 -2.88
N PRO A 20 -0.83 -8.64 -3.66
CA PRO A 20 -0.56 -9.36 -4.91
C PRO A 20 0.39 -8.55 -5.80
N GLU A 21 1.24 -9.26 -6.51
CA GLU A 21 2.28 -8.62 -7.30
C GLU A 21 1.70 -7.59 -8.27
N ARG A 22 0.56 -7.89 -8.85
CA ARG A 22 -0.03 -7.00 -9.84
C ARG A 22 -0.42 -5.65 -9.23
N TRP A 23 -0.71 -5.63 -7.93
CA TRP A 23 -1.12 -4.41 -7.24
C TRP A 23 -0.01 -3.79 -6.43
N ARG A 24 1.07 -4.51 -6.24
CA ARG A 24 2.13 -4.09 -5.31
C ARG A 24 2.72 -2.74 -5.69
N GLU A 25 3.02 -2.58 -6.97
CA GLU A 25 3.63 -1.32 -7.41
C GLU A 25 2.67 -0.15 -7.25
N ALA A 26 1.41 -0.37 -7.61
CA ALA A 26 0.42 0.69 -7.48
C ALA A 26 0.23 1.07 -6.02
N VAL A 27 0.19 0.08 -5.15
CA VAL A 27 0.03 0.35 -3.73
C VAL A 27 1.24 1.07 -3.18
N ARG A 28 2.43 0.66 -3.58
CA ARG A 28 3.66 1.31 -3.14
C ARG A 28 3.67 2.77 -3.55
N GLU A 29 3.29 3.03 -4.78
CA GLU A 29 3.26 4.40 -5.28
C GLU A 29 2.23 5.24 -4.53
N ALA A 30 1.09 4.63 -4.23
CA ALA A 30 0.06 5.33 -3.50
C ALA A 30 0.53 5.68 -2.09
N LEU A 31 1.24 4.77 -1.47
CA LEU A 31 1.77 5.02 -0.13
C LEU A 31 2.79 6.15 -0.15
N GLU A 32 3.67 6.12 -1.13
CA GLU A 32 4.70 7.15 -1.22
C GLU A 32 4.10 8.50 -1.58
N GLY A 33 3.13 8.49 -2.46
CA GLY A 33 2.51 9.73 -2.89
C GLY A 33 1.59 10.34 -1.86
N ASP A 34 1.17 9.54 -0.90
CA ASP A 34 0.24 9.97 0.14
C ASP A 34 0.98 10.52 1.37
N GLY A 35 2.20 10.91 1.18
CA GLY A 35 2.95 11.47 2.28
C GLY A 35 3.59 10.44 3.19
N GLY A 36 3.50 9.19 2.80
CA GLY A 36 4.11 8.16 3.60
C GLY A 36 5.62 8.23 3.65
N ALA A 37 6.18 9.00 2.76
CA ALA A 37 7.63 9.12 2.67
C ALA A 37 8.21 10.08 3.69
N VAL A 38 7.38 10.75 4.37
CA VAL A 38 7.85 11.76 5.33
C VAL A 38 8.58 11.15 6.51
#